data_1b09c186e634dbb3257475cfe7d0fa68
#
_entry.id   1b09c186e634dbb3257475cfe7d0fa68
#
_cell.length_a   1.000
_cell.length_b   1.000
_cell.length_c   1.000
_cell.angle_alpha   90.00
_cell.angle_beta   90.00
_cell.angle_gamma   90.00
#
_symmetry.space_group_name_H-M   'P 1'
#
loop_
_entity.id
_entity.type
_entity.pdbx_description
1 polymer ?
#
loop_
_entity_poly.entity_id
_entity_poly.type
_entity_poly.pdbx_seq_one_letter_code
_entity_poly.pdbx_strand_id
1 'polypeptide(L)'
;PQDVILLDWSQVTGVEIQLDGEAYTLEKTVQETTDEDGATTETYVYQRDGKTVEITDALDRLQELEPTGSDANAAGNKTEIVFTFQQDNASYPAVELAFYQYDSSSSLVGLNGETRLLVDRDSVLEIVDTVRELLTE
;
A
#
# COMPACT_ATOMS: atom_id res chain seq x y z
N PRO A 1 12.33 -1.96 16.56
CA PRO A 1 11.93 -1.21 15.37
C PRO A 1 10.42 -1.11 15.27
N GLN A 2 9.96 0.03 14.84
CA GLN A 2 8.54 0.31 14.70
C GLN A 2 8.17 0.25 13.22
N ASP A 3 7.13 -0.49 12.91
CA ASP A 3 6.66 -0.56 11.52
C ASP A 3 5.90 0.70 11.15
N VAL A 4 6.06 1.14 9.91
CA VAL A 4 5.33 2.29 9.37
C VAL A 4 3.84 1.98 9.31
N ILE A 5 3.50 0.76 8.95
CA ILE A 5 2.12 0.34 8.78
C ILE A 5 1.88 -0.98 9.50
N LEU A 6 0.85 -1.01 10.33
CA LEU A 6 0.39 -2.22 11.02
C LEU A 6 -1.00 -2.56 10.52
N LEU A 7 -1.06 -3.40 9.48
CA LEU A 7 -2.30 -3.89 8.91
C LEU A 7 -2.43 -5.39 9.14
N ASP A 8 -3.63 -5.82 9.47
CA ASP A 8 -3.96 -7.23 9.40
C ASP A 8 -4.36 -7.52 7.95
N TRP A 9 -3.43 -8.03 7.18
CA TRP A 9 -3.62 -8.25 5.76
C TRP A 9 -4.73 -9.27 5.47
N SER A 10 -5.05 -10.14 6.43
CA SER A 10 -6.17 -11.06 6.27
C SER A 10 -7.53 -10.36 6.21
N GLN A 11 -7.61 -9.15 6.76
CA GLN A 11 -8.85 -8.35 6.74
C GLN A 11 -8.94 -7.43 5.53
N VAL A 12 -7.85 -7.23 4.79
CA VAL A 12 -7.85 -6.37 3.63
C VAL A 12 -8.66 -7.02 2.50
N THR A 13 -9.62 -6.28 1.96
CA THR A 13 -10.49 -6.75 0.87
C THR A 13 -10.18 -6.08 -0.46
N GLY A 14 -9.46 -4.98 -0.43
CA GLY A 14 -9.07 -4.25 -1.63
C GLY A 14 -8.21 -3.06 -1.30
N VAL A 15 -7.71 -2.40 -2.33
CA VAL A 15 -6.90 -1.19 -2.19
C VAL A 15 -7.22 -0.23 -3.33
N GLU A 16 -7.40 1.04 -2.96
CA GLU A 16 -7.46 2.12 -3.94
C GLU A 16 -6.11 2.83 -3.93
N ILE A 17 -5.56 3.05 -5.12
CA ILE A 17 -4.27 3.70 -5.27
C ILE A 17 -4.49 4.99 -6.06
N GLN A 18 -4.10 6.12 -5.46
CA GLN A 18 -4.12 7.41 -6.14
C GLN A 18 -2.69 7.75 -6.56
N LEU A 19 -2.50 7.90 -7.86
CA LEU A 19 -1.19 8.13 -8.45
C LEU A 19 -1.34 8.97 -9.70
N ASP A 20 -0.51 10.01 -9.83
CA ASP A 20 -0.46 10.88 -11.01
C ASP A 20 -1.84 11.48 -11.37
N GLY A 21 -2.64 11.79 -10.34
CA GLY A 21 -3.95 12.41 -10.53
C GLY A 21 -5.07 11.44 -10.88
N GLU A 22 -4.81 10.14 -10.88
CA GLU A 22 -5.81 9.11 -11.16
C GLU A 22 -5.97 8.16 -9.99
N ALA A 23 -7.16 7.58 -9.87
CA ALA A 23 -7.47 6.58 -8.84
C ALA A 23 -7.64 5.21 -9.51
N TYR A 24 -6.98 4.21 -8.94
CA TYR A 24 -7.03 2.82 -9.42
C TYR A 24 -7.55 1.96 -8.28
N THR A 25 -8.61 1.20 -8.53
CA THR A 25 -9.19 0.32 -7.52
C THR A 25 -8.87 -1.14 -7.83
N LEU A 26 -8.28 -1.81 -6.86
CA LEU A 26 -7.94 -3.23 -6.96
C LEU A 26 -8.77 -4.00 -5.93
N GLU A 27 -9.35 -5.11 -6.37
CA GLU A 27 -10.10 -6.01 -5.51
C GLU A 27 -9.28 -7.24 -5.20
N LYS A 28 -9.29 -7.64 -3.93
CA LYS A 28 -8.62 -8.85 -3.49
C LYS A 28 -9.57 -10.02 -3.67
N THR A 29 -9.12 -11.02 -4.41
CA THR A 29 -9.90 -12.22 -4.71
C THR A 29 -9.18 -13.44 -4.16
N VAL A 30 -9.93 -14.32 -3.49
CA VAL A 30 -9.39 -15.57 -2.97
C VAL A 30 -9.49 -16.64 -4.06
N GLN A 31 -8.39 -17.35 -4.29
CA GLN A 31 -8.35 -18.49 -5.21
C GLN A 31 -8.00 -19.74 -4.42
N GLU A 32 -8.77 -20.81 -4.64
CA GLU A 32 -8.50 -22.10 -4.04
C GLU A 32 -7.85 -23.02 -5.06
N THR A 33 -6.78 -23.69 -4.65
CA THR A 33 -6.11 -24.69 -5.48
C THR A 33 -6.07 -26.00 -4.69
N THR A 34 -6.52 -27.09 -5.31
CA THR A 34 -6.46 -28.42 -4.71
C THR A 34 -5.37 -29.22 -5.41
N ASP A 35 -4.41 -29.75 -4.63
CA ASP A 35 -3.33 -30.54 -5.18
C ASP A 35 -3.74 -32.02 -5.38
N GLU A 36 -2.80 -32.84 -5.86
CA GLU A 36 -3.04 -34.26 -6.14
C GLU A 36 -3.38 -35.07 -4.88
N ASP A 37 -2.93 -34.60 -3.73
CA ASP A 37 -3.18 -35.26 -2.44
C ASP A 37 -4.51 -34.84 -1.83
N GLY A 38 -5.25 -33.96 -2.49
CA GLY A 38 -6.52 -33.45 -2.01
C GLY A 38 -6.39 -32.31 -1.02
N ALA A 39 -5.18 -31.79 -0.77
CA ALA A 39 -4.99 -30.63 0.08
C ALA A 39 -5.39 -29.36 -0.65
N THR A 40 -6.21 -28.53 0.00
CA THR A 40 -6.65 -27.25 -0.55
C THR A 40 -5.81 -26.12 -0.01
N THR A 41 -5.29 -25.28 -0.90
CA THR A 41 -4.53 -24.10 -0.56
C THR A 41 -5.27 -22.88 -1.04
N GLU A 42 -5.42 -21.87 -0.16
CA GLU A 42 -5.99 -20.59 -0.54
C GLU A 42 -4.86 -19.61 -0.86
N THR A 43 -4.99 -18.93 -1.99
CA THR A 43 -4.10 -17.84 -2.37
C THR A 43 -4.91 -16.59 -2.67
N TYR A 44 -4.28 -15.43 -2.60
CA TYR A 44 -4.93 -14.17 -2.84
C TYR A 44 -4.33 -13.51 -4.07
N VAL A 45 -5.18 -12.96 -4.93
CA VAL A 45 -4.75 -12.15 -6.05
C VAL A 45 -5.51 -10.82 -6.00
N TYR A 46 -4.89 -9.78 -6.51
CA TYR A 46 -5.53 -8.47 -6.68
C TYR A 46 -5.89 -8.30 -8.14
N GLN A 47 -7.12 -7.85 -8.40
CA GLN A 47 -7.62 -7.69 -9.75
C GLN A 47 -8.16 -6.28 -9.97
N ARG A 48 -7.96 -5.78 -11.17
CA ARG A 48 -8.53 -4.53 -11.65
C ARG A 48 -9.25 -4.83 -12.96
N ASP A 49 -10.56 -4.55 -13.00
CA ASP A 49 -11.40 -4.81 -14.17
C ASP A 49 -11.30 -6.27 -14.65
N GLY A 50 -11.24 -7.20 -13.69
CA GLY A 50 -11.17 -8.62 -13.97
C GLY A 50 -9.78 -9.14 -14.34
N LYS A 51 -8.76 -8.28 -14.38
CA LYS A 51 -7.38 -8.67 -14.70
C LYS A 51 -6.53 -8.67 -13.44
N THR A 52 -5.72 -9.72 -13.30
CA THR A 52 -4.77 -9.81 -12.18
C THR A 52 -3.68 -8.76 -12.32
N VAL A 53 -3.44 -8.03 -11.23
CA VAL A 53 -2.34 -7.07 -11.12
C VAL A 53 -1.37 -7.60 -10.07
N GLU A 54 -0.10 -7.76 -10.45
CA GLU A 54 0.93 -8.31 -9.56
C GLU A 54 1.42 -7.25 -8.57
N ILE A 55 0.50 -6.76 -7.73
CA ILE A 55 0.76 -5.66 -6.79
C ILE A 55 1.47 -6.14 -5.52
N THR A 56 1.53 -7.46 -5.30
CA THR A 56 2.04 -8.03 -4.05
C THR A 56 3.48 -7.59 -3.73
N ASP A 57 4.34 -7.50 -4.74
CA ASP A 57 5.71 -7.05 -4.54
C ASP A 57 5.76 -5.62 -3.98
N ALA A 58 4.95 -4.73 -4.53
CA ALA A 58 4.86 -3.35 -4.04
C ALA A 58 4.32 -3.30 -2.62
N LEU A 59 3.31 -4.12 -2.31
CA LEU A 59 2.75 -4.19 -0.95
C LEU A 59 3.75 -4.75 0.05
N ASP A 60 4.57 -5.73 -0.36
CA ASP A 60 5.64 -6.26 0.49
C ASP A 60 6.68 -5.18 0.78
N ARG A 61 7.03 -4.37 -0.21
CA ARG A 61 7.96 -3.25 -0.01
C ARG A 61 7.41 -2.20 0.94
N LEU A 62 6.08 -1.97 0.92
CA LEU A 62 5.44 -1.09 1.91
C LEU A 62 5.63 -1.60 3.33
N GLN A 63 5.50 -2.91 3.53
CA GLN A 63 5.65 -3.51 4.85
C GLN A 63 7.09 -3.46 5.33
N GLU A 64 8.05 -3.39 4.42
CA GLU A 64 9.47 -3.35 4.75
C GLU A 64 9.98 -1.95 5.07
N LEU A 65 9.17 -0.91 4.81
CA LEU A 65 9.58 0.46 5.12
C LEU A 65 9.77 0.65 6.62
N GLU A 66 10.88 1.27 6.99
CA GLU A 66 11.21 1.57 8.38
C GLU A 66 11.30 3.08 8.57
N PRO A 67 10.82 3.59 9.71
CA PRO A 67 10.97 5.02 10.00
C PRO A 67 12.44 5.41 10.11
N THR A 68 12.83 6.49 9.44
CA THR A 68 14.18 7.07 9.54
C THR A 68 14.19 8.30 10.44
N GLY A 69 13.03 8.79 10.80
CA GLY A 69 12.88 9.96 11.67
C GLY A 69 11.41 10.28 11.86
N SER A 70 11.16 11.40 12.49
CA SER A 70 9.79 11.86 12.71
C SER A 70 9.77 13.39 12.75
N ASP A 71 8.63 13.96 12.32
CA ASP A 71 8.38 15.39 12.41
C ASP A 71 6.89 15.58 12.66
N ALA A 72 6.53 15.72 13.94
CA ALA A 72 5.13 15.83 14.36
C ALA A 72 4.46 17.13 13.88
N ASN A 73 5.24 18.12 13.46
CA ASN A 73 4.73 19.41 13.02
C ASN A 73 4.77 19.57 11.50
N ALA A 74 5.26 18.56 10.78
CA ALA A 74 5.35 18.65 9.33
C ALA A 74 3.96 18.59 8.69
N ALA A 75 3.76 19.42 7.69
CA ALA A 75 2.58 19.36 6.82
C ALA A 75 2.96 18.67 5.53
N GLY A 76 2.04 17.88 4.98
CA GLY A 76 2.26 17.25 3.70
C GLY A 76 2.38 18.29 2.59
N ASN A 77 3.45 18.19 1.81
CA ASN A 77 3.63 19.01 0.62
C ASN A 77 2.98 18.29 -0.58
N LYS A 78 3.72 18.14 -1.65
CA LYS A 78 3.22 17.43 -2.82
C LYS A 78 3.02 15.94 -2.52
N THR A 79 1.83 15.44 -2.76
CA THR A 79 1.51 14.01 -2.60
C THR A 79 2.18 13.21 -3.71
N GLU A 80 2.86 12.13 -3.33
CA GLU A 80 3.49 11.23 -4.29
C GLU A 80 2.60 10.04 -4.62
N ILE A 81 2.02 9.40 -3.61
CA ILE A 81 1.12 8.27 -3.80
C ILE A 81 0.25 8.10 -2.55
N VAL A 82 -0.98 7.63 -2.73
CA VAL A 82 -1.89 7.32 -1.62
C VAL A 82 -2.45 5.93 -1.81
N PHE A 83 -2.36 5.12 -0.76
CA PHE A 83 -3.00 3.80 -0.70
C PHE A 83 -4.14 3.87 0.30
N THR A 84 -5.34 3.50 -0.11
CA THR A 84 -6.48 3.35 0.80
C THR A 84 -6.87 1.89 0.82
N PHE A 85 -6.57 1.22 1.93
CA PHE A 85 -6.86 -0.21 2.10
C PHE A 85 -8.27 -0.37 2.65
N GLN A 86 -9.10 -1.12 1.93
CA GLN A 86 -10.42 -1.49 2.40
C GLN A 86 -10.30 -2.72 3.28
N GLN A 87 -10.99 -2.73 4.40
CA GLN A 87 -10.90 -3.82 5.36
C GLN A 87 -12.28 -4.34 5.76
N ASP A 88 -12.33 -5.64 6.03
CA ASP A 88 -13.51 -6.27 6.65
C ASP A 88 -13.39 -6.09 8.17
N ASN A 89 -13.58 -4.85 8.62
CA ASN A 89 -13.46 -4.45 10.01
C ASN A 89 -14.40 -3.27 10.26
N ALA A 90 -15.44 -3.46 11.07
CA ALA A 90 -16.44 -2.44 11.31
C ALA A 90 -15.89 -1.20 12.01
N SER A 91 -14.84 -1.34 12.82
CA SER A 91 -14.22 -0.21 13.52
C SER A 91 -13.28 0.59 12.62
N TYR A 92 -12.62 -0.09 11.67
CA TYR A 92 -11.67 0.53 10.75
C TYR A 92 -11.92 0.01 9.34
N PRO A 93 -13.01 0.49 8.68
CA PRO A 93 -13.36 -0.03 7.34
C PRO A 93 -12.37 0.40 6.25
N ALA A 94 -11.58 1.43 6.50
CA ALA A 94 -10.56 1.88 5.56
C ALA A 94 -9.36 2.44 6.31
N VAL A 95 -8.16 2.19 5.77
CA VAL A 95 -6.91 2.76 6.28
C VAL A 95 -6.23 3.48 5.13
N GLU A 96 -5.97 4.78 5.31
CA GLU A 96 -5.29 5.59 4.30
C GLU A 96 -3.82 5.74 4.67
N LEU A 97 -2.96 5.42 3.71
CA LEU A 97 -1.51 5.58 3.82
C LEU A 97 -1.04 6.47 2.68
N ALA A 98 -0.59 7.67 3.02
CA ALA A 98 -0.17 8.66 2.04
C ALA A 98 1.32 8.96 2.20
N PHE A 99 1.98 9.21 1.06
CA PHE A 99 3.39 9.60 1.03
C PHE A 99 3.51 10.97 0.38
N TYR A 100 4.22 11.88 1.04
CA TYR A 100 4.42 13.25 0.59
C TYR A 100 5.90 13.55 0.45
N GLN A 101 6.24 14.45 -0.45
CA GLN A 101 7.61 14.95 -0.54
C GLN A 101 7.95 15.71 0.74
N TYR A 102 9.13 15.47 1.27
CA TYR A 102 9.63 16.16 2.45
C TYR A 102 10.94 16.90 2.14
N ASP A 103 11.99 16.17 1.80
CA ASP A 103 13.27 16.72 1.33
C ASP A 103 13.90 15.78 0.30
N SER A 104 15.18 16.00 -0.04
CA SER A 104 15.85 15.23 -1.07
C SER A 104 16.09 13.77 -0.68
N SER A 105 16.07 13.44 0.61
CA SER A 105 16.37 12.10 1.10
C SER A 105 15.22 11.42 1.82
N SER A 106 14.17 12.14 2.17
CA SER A 106 13.06 11.61 2.98
C SER A 106 11.70 11.91 2.37
N SER A 107 10.76 11.01 2.61
CA SER A 107 9.34 11.22 2.35
C SER A 107 8.60 11.24 3.68
N LEU A 108 7.54 12.05 3.75
CA LEU A 108 6.69 12.12 4.92
C LEU A 108 5.54 11.15 4.75
N VAL A 109 5.24 10.39 5.81
CA VAL A 109 4.17 9.40 5.81
C VAL A 109 2.97 9.93 6.58
N GLY A 110 1.81 9.92 5.95
CA GLY A 110 0.54 10.20 6.61
C GLY A 110 -0.27 8.92 6.75
N LEU A 111 -0.71 8.66 7.97
CA LEU A 111 -1.58 7.52 8.27
C LEU A 111 -2.92 8.06 8.77
N ASN A 112 -3.99 7.83 8.03
CA ASN A 112 -5.33 8.34 8.33
C ASN A 112 -5.36 9.85 8.57
N GLY A 113 -4.58 10.59 7.78
CA GLY A 113 -4.54 12.05 7.86
C GLY A 113 -3.53 12.62 8.85
N GLU A 114 -2.87 11.77 9.64
CA GLU A 114 -1.83 12.24 10.57
C GLU A 114 -0.44 11.99 10.01
N THR A 115 0.33 13.07 9.83
CA THR A 115 1.68 13.02 9.27
C THR A 115 2.70 13.10 10.41
N ARG A 116 3.50 12.05 10.58
CA ARG A 116 4.45 11.98 11.70
C ARG A 116 5.80 11.38 11.37
N LEU A 117 5.81 10.39 10.49
CA LEU A 117 7.02 9.61 10.25
C LEU A 117 7.70 10.00 8.96
N LEU A 118 9.01 9.88 8.96
CA LEU A 118 9.84 10.03 7.76
C LEU A 118 10.38 8.68 7.37
N VAL A 119 10.43 8.41 6.08
CA VAL A 119 11.01 7.20 5.51
C VAL A 119 11.95 7.57 4.38
N ASP A 120 12.78 6.62 3.97
CA ASP A 120 13.72 6.81 2.87
C ASP A 120 12.97 7.13 1.57
N ARG A 121 13.31 8.25 0.95
CA ARG A 121 12.64 8.69 -0.27
C ARG A 121 12.86 7.74 -1.44
N ASP A 122 14.09 7.22 -1.60
CA ASP A 122 14.41 6.33 -2.71
C ASP A 122 13.56 5.05 -2.64
N SER A 123 13.32 4.54 -1.44
CA SER A 123 12.45 3.37 -1.24
C SER A 123 11.00 3.68 -1.66
N VAL A 124 10.50 4.87 -1.33
CA VAL A 124 9.16 5.29 -1.73
C VAL A 124 9.08 5.43 -3.26
N LEU A 125 10.09 6.02 -3.88
CA LEU A 125 10.10 6.20 -5.34
C LEU A 125 10.17 4.87 -6.09
N GLU A 126 10.86 3.87 -5.54
CA GLU A 126 10.84 2.51 -6.11
C GLU A 126 9.44 1.90 -6.07
N ILE A 127 8.72 2.10 -4.97
CA ILE A 127 7.33 1.64 -4.86
C ILE A 127 6.46 2.36 -5.87
N VAL A 128 6.61 3.68 -5.97
CA VAL A 128 5.84 4.50 -6.92
C VAL A 128 6.08 4.03 -8.36
N ASP A 129 7.33 3.81 -8.73
CA ASP A 129 7.68 3.37 -10.09
C ASP A 129 7.12 1.99 -10.39
N THR A 130 7.22 1.06 -9.43
CA THR A 130 6.67 -0.29 -9.58
C THR A 130 5.15 -0.25 -9.78
N VAL A 131 4.46 0.52 -8.96
CA VAL A 131 3.00 0.65 -9.05
C VAL A 131 2.60 1.31 -10.37
N ARG A 132 3.29 2.38 -10.75
CA ARG A 132 3.01 3.08 -12.01
C ARG A 132 3.13 2.15 -13.21
N GLU A 133 4.19 1.36 -13.24
CA GLU A 133 4.42 0.41 -14.31
C GLU A 133 3.31 -0.63 -14.39
N LEU A 134 2.86 -1.15 -13.26
CA LEU A 134 1.81 -2.16 -13.20
C LEU A 134 0.43 -1.61 -13.60
N LEU A 135 0.12 -0.37 -13.24
CA LEU A 135 -1.21 0.18 -13.42
C LEU A 135 -1.40 0.91 -14.76
N THR A 136 -0.32 1.28 -15.42
CA THR A 136 -0.40 2.04 -16.68
C THR A 136 -0.14 1.19 -17.93
N GLU A 137 0.08 -0.10 -17.76
CA GLU A 137 0.21 -1.03 -18.89
C GLU A 137 -1.14 -1.37 -19.52
#